data_ad4caa80acb36a506314af58ab6362b2
#
_entry.id   ad4caa80acb36a506314af58ab6362b2
#
_cell.length_a   1.000
_cell.length_b   1.000
_cell.length_c   1.000
_cell.angle_alpha   90.00
_cell.angle_beta   90.00
_cell.angle_gamma   90.00
#
_symmetry.space_group_name_H-M   'P 1'
#
loop_
_entity.id
_entity.type
_entity.pdbx_description
1 polymer ?
#
loop_
_entity_poly.entity_id
_entity_poly.type
_entity_poly.pdbx_seq_one_letter_code
_entity_poly.pdbx_strand_id
1 'polypeptide(L)'
;MHILNEEIVKVDVTTDIISKLEITNERIKGQIKVIKTSEDDNFINGKQAGSPIENVKFEVYDSNNNLVDTITTSAEGTCITRLLDKGCYFVKEVESGEWYLLNENTFNAEIKEHQEIVNVEITNESEKPSVDIEKTGIIQTTANQEIKYDFVIKNTGNVPLSDFTWYNYLPTDYVRITKLITGTYNQDLNYSIYYKTNKNDYKLLKDNLNTGVNNYIDFSNLELEADEYVTEFKADFGVVDVGFESVINPYIFVRVNSSVENDDVFTNKTRIEGYNKTYMVWDEDAHTTKVYEKEIEVKKLPRTGM
;
A
#
# COMPACT_ATOMS: atom_id res chain seq x y z
N MET A 1 13.98 -36.38 -28.77
CA MET A 1 13.75 -36.48 -30.23
C MET A 1 14.93 -35.85 -30.93
N HIS A 2 15.35 -36.37 -32.08
CA HIS A 2 16.55 -35.95 -32.80
C HIS A 2 16.19 -35.51 -34.21
N ILE A 3 17.02 -34.66 -34.80
CA ILE A 3 16.94 -34.28 -36.21
C ILE A 3 17.46 -35.48 -37.02
N LEU A 4 16.79 -35.82 -38.13
CA LEU A 4 17.27 -36.86 -39.06
C LEU A 4 18.57 -36.34 -39.70
N ASN A 5 19.64 -37.12 -39.59
CA ASN A 5 20.87 -36.84 -40.33
C ASN A 5 20.71 -37.41 -41.76
N GLU A 6 20.58 -36.51 -42.73
CA GLU A 6 20.42 -36.85 -44.16
C GLU A 6 21.76 -36.89 -44.91
N GLU A 7 22.90 -36.73 -44.21
CA GLU A 7 24.22 -36.84 -44.86
C GLU A 7 24.50 -38.25 -45.36
N ILE A 8 24.87 -38.33 -46.60
CA ILE A 8 25.34 -39.61 -47.21
C ILE A 8 26.78 -39.80 -46.76
N VAL A 9 26.99 -40.75 -45.85
CA VAL A 9 28.34 -41.13 -45.41
C VAL A 9 28.83 -42.29 -46.26
N LYS A 10 29.91 -42.05 -46.97
CA LYS A 10 30.60 -43.13 -47.76
C LYS A 10 31.60 -43.87 -46.88
N VAL A 11 31.48 -45.17 -46.80
CA VAL A 11 32.39 -46.01 -46.05
C VAL A 11 33.12 -46.95 -47.06
N ASP A 12 34.44 -46.87 -47.07
CA ASP A 12 35.23 -47.83 -47.86
C ASP A 12 35.39 -49.08 -47.02
N VAL A 13 34.93 -50.20 -47.60
CA VAL A 13 35.04 -51.56 -47.03
C VAL A 13 36.18 -52.24 -47.61
N THR A 14 37.25 -52.57 -46.86
CA THR A 14 38.39 -53.38 -47.31
C THR A 14 38.29 -54.76 -46.70
N THR A 15 38.83 -55.78 -47.42
CA THR A 15 38.85 -57.15 -46.95
C THR A 15 39.67 -57.28 -45.67
N ASP A 16 39.12 -57.99 -44.69
CA ASP A 16 39.73 -58.29 -43.39
C ASP A 16 39.85 -57.11 -42.35
N ILE A 17 39.19 -55.98 -42.60
CA ILE A 17 39.16 -54.89 -41.63
C ILE A 17 37.69 -54.55 -41.25
N ILE A 18 37.39 -54.50 -39.95
CA ILE A 18 36.08 -54.04 -39.46
C ILE A 18 36.03 -52.51 -39.55
N SER A 19 35.22 -51.96 -40.45
CA SER A 19 34.95 -50.52 -40.52
C SER A 19 33.83 -50.18 -39.58
N LYS A 20 34.09 -49.26 -38.60
CA LYS A 20 33.10 -48.74 -37.63
C LYS A 20 32.68 -47.33 -38.08
N LEU A 21 31.38 -47.17 -38.28
CA LEU A 21 30.78 -45.89 -38.57
C LEU A 21 29.99 -45.42 -37.35
N GLU A 22 30.30 -44.24 -36.84
CA GLU A 22 29.52 -43.59 -35.80
C GLU A 22 28.69 -42.47 -36.45
N ILE A 23 27.39 -42.55 -36.32
CA ILE A 23 26.45 -41.53 -36.77
C ILE A 23 25.80 -40.93 -35.55
N THR A 24 25.90 -39.60 -35.39
CA THR A 24 25.26 -38.84 -34.31
C THR A 24 24.10 -38.04 -34.87
N ASN A 25 22.99 -38.03 -34.15
CA ASN A 25 21.86 -37.21 -34.48
C ASN A 25 21.82 -36.02 -33.50
N GLU A 26 21.54 -34.85 -34.02
CA GLU A 26 21.37 -33.65 -33.20
C GLU A 26 20.02 -33.67 -32.52
N ARG A 27 19.97 -33.22 -31.22
CA ARG A 27 18.71 -33.09 -30.49
C ARG A 27 17.95 -31.86 -30.99
N ILE A 28 16.63 -31.99 -31.06
CA ILE A 28 15.74 -30.83 -31.27
C ILE A 28 15.82 -29.95 -30.04
N LYS A 29 16.26 -28.70 -30.20
CA LYS A 29 16.38 -27.69 -29.17
C LYS A 29 15.81 -26.36 -29.64
N GLY A 30 15.22 -25.61 -28.71
CA GLY A 30 14.73 -24.26 -28.91
C GLY A 30 14.97 -23.38 -27.66
N GLN A 31 14.40 -22.23 -27.69
CA GLN A 31 14.50 -21.24 -26.60
C GLN A 31 13.13 -20.67 -26.25
N ILE A 32 12.97 -20.19 -25.01
CA ILE A 32 11.82 -19.46 -24.57
C ILE A 32 12.25 -17.99 -24.36
N LYS A 33 11.56 -17.07 -25.01
CA LYS A 33 11.75 -15.62 -24.86
C LYS A 33 10.58 -15.05 -24.09
N VAL A 34 10.86 -14.42 -22.94
CA VAL A 34 9.88 -13.65 -22.19
C VAL A 34 9.91 -12.21 -22.68
N ILE A 35 8.71 -11.62 -22.85
CA ILE A 35 8.48 -10.21 -23.15
C ILE A 35 7.67 -9.66 -21.99
N LYS A 36 8.26 -8.76 -21.21
CA LYS A 36 7.70 -8.22 -19.97
C LYS A 36 7.35 -6.76 -20.11
N THR A 37 6.08 -6.44 -19.88
CA THR A 37 5.57 -5.06 -20.01
C THR A 37 4.67 -4.66 -18.84
N SER A 38 4.51 -3.34 -18.66
CA SER A 38 3.55 -2.77 -17.71
C SER A 38 2.13 -3.00 -18.19
N GLU A 39 1.24 -3.43 -17.29
CA GLU A 39 -0.19 -3.58 -17.58
C GLU A 39 -0.90 -2.22 -17.65
N ASP A 40 -0.45 -1.27 -16.84
CA ASP A 40 -1.06 0.05 -16.65
C ASP A 40 0.00 1.15 -16.53
N ASP A 41 -0.46 2.39 -16.37
CA ASP A 41 0.40 3.55 -16.13
C ASP A 41 0.97 3.51 -14.70
N ASN A 42 2.28 3.53 -14.56
CA ASN A 42 2.97 3.57 -13.28
C ASN A 42 3.28 5.02 -12.88
N PHE A 43 2.51 5.56 -11.93
CA PHE A 43 2.64 6.95 -11.48
C PHE A 43 3.93 7.24 -10.72
N ILE A 44 4.56 6.21 -10.13
CA ILE A 44 5.78 6.39 -9.31
C ILE A 44 7.00 6.60 -10.20
N ASN A 45 7.15 5.79 -11.25
CA ASN A 45 8.31 5.86 -12.16
C ASN A 45 8.02 6.55 -13.49
N GLY A 46 6.75 6.93 -13.76
CA GLY A 46 6.32 7.64 -14.96
C GLY A 46 6.23 6.79 -16.24
N LYS A 47 6.33 5.46 -16.15
CA LYS A 47 6.19 4.56 -17.29
C LYS A 47 4.70 4.38 -17.62
N GLN A 48 4.38 4.34 -18.93
CA GLN A 48 3.04 4.12 -19.43
C GLN A 48 2.73 2.63 -19.59
N ALA A 49 1.45 2.28 -19.69
CA ALA A 49 1.00 0.95 -20.07
C ALA A 49 1.71 0.47 -21.34
N GLY A 50 2.13 -0.80 -21.37
CA GLY A 50 2.92 -1.40 -22.44
C GLY A 50 4.42 -1.09 -22.41
N SER A 51 4.90 -0.23 -21.51
CA SER A 51 6.35 0.03 -21.35
C SER A 51 7.09 -1.22 -20.88
N PRO A 52 8.35 -1.43 -21.34
CA PRO A 52 9.15 -2.56 -20.90
C PRO A 52 9.51 -2.49 -19.42
N ILE A 53 9.53 -3.65 -18.74
CA ILE A 53 9.95 -3.77 -17.33
C ILE A 53 11.26 -4.54 -17.28
N GLU A 54 12.29 -3.90 -16.77
CA GLU A 54 13.63 -4.48 -16.55
C GLU A 54 13.77 -5.14 -15.18
N ASN A 55 14.81 -5.97 -15.03
CA ASN A 55 15.21 -6.61 -13.77
C ASN A 55 14.15 -7.55 -13.18
N VAL A 56 13.18 -8.00 -13.98
CA VAL A 56 12.19 -9.02 -13.60
C VAL A 56 12.83 -10.40 -13.78
N LYS A 57 12.79 -11.22 -12.72
CA LYS A 57 13.42 -12.54 -12.70
C LYS A 57 12.39 -13.65 -12.86
N PHE A 58 12.70 -14.57 -13.77
CA PHE A 58 11.88 -15.74 -14.05
C PHE A 58 12.65 -17.03 -13.81
N GLU A 59 11.96 -18.01 -13.27
CA GLU A 59 12.40 -19.40 -13.20
C GLU A 59 11.64 -20.24 -14.24
N VAL A 60 12.38 -21.09 -14.97
CA VAL A 60 11.82 -21.97 -16.00
C VAL A 60 11.97 -23.40 -15.53
N TYR A 61 10.85 -24.13 -15.53
CA TYR A 61 10.76 -25.52 -15.07
C TYR A 61 10.37 -26.45 -16.22
N ASP A 62 10.88 -27.68 -16.21
CA ASP A 62 10.44 -28.75 -17.13
C ASP A 62 9.12 -29.40 -16.67
N SER A 63 8.58 -30.33 -17.45
CA SER A 63 7.36 -31.07 -17.15
C SER A 63 7.44 -31.95 -15.89
N ASN A 64 8.64 -32.20 -15.36
CA ASN A 64 8.86 -32.93 -14.11
C ASN A 64 9.07 -31.98 -12.92
N ASN A 65 8.84 -30.69 -13.12
CA ASN A 65 9.04 -29.62 -12.12
C ASN A 65 10.51 -29.45 -11.70
N ASN A 66 11.48 -29.79 -12.57
CA ASN A 66 12.87 -29.47 -12.34
C ASN A 66 13.18 -28.07 -12.86
N LEU A 67 13.88 -27.26 -12.07
CA LEU A 67 14.39 -25.94 -12.50
C LEU A 67 15.45 -26.18 -13.61
N VAL A 68 15.20 -25.63 -14.79
CA VAL A 68 16.09 -25.80 -15.96
C VAL A 68 16.81 -24.52 -16.35
N ASP A 69 16.25 -23.35 -16.01
CA ASP A 69 16.91 -22.07 -16.26
C ASP A 69 16.38 -20.98 -15.33
N THR A 70 17.17 -19.90 -15.16
CA THR A 70 16.78 -18.66 -14.49
C THR A 70 17.20 -17.50 -15.37
N ILE A 71 16.25 -16.62 -15.72
CA ILE A 71 16.45 -15.55 -16.68
C ILE A 71 15.93 -14.23 -16.10
N THR A 72 16.58 -13.10 -16.47
CA THR A 72 16.22 -11.76 -15.97
C THR A 72 16.06 -10.81 -17.14
N THR A 73 15.03 -9.97 -17.12
CA THR A 73 14.75 -9.02 -18.20
C THR A 73 15.78 -7.89 -18.27
N SER A 74 16.15 -7.54 -19.49
CA SER A 74 16.96 -6.37 -19.84
C SER A 74 16.14 -5.07 -19.80
N ALA A 75 16.76 -3.94 -20.11
CA ALA A 75 16.10 -2.64 -20.23
C ALA A 75 14.99 -2.61 -21.30
N GLU A 76 15.05 -3.51 -22.31
CA GLU A 76 14.02 -3.70 -23.33
C GLU A 76 12.86 -4.57 -22.83
N GLY A 77 12.86 -4.97 -21.56
CA GLY A 77 11.83 -5.84 -20.98
C GLY A 77 11.86 -7.27 -21.52
N THR A 78 12.99 -7.74 -22.05
CA THR A 78 13.08 -9.08 -22.63
C THR A 78 14.19 -9.90 -22.01
N CYS A 79 13.96 -11.21 -21.93
CA CYS A 79 14.99 -12.19 -21.61
C CYS A 79 14.75 -13.50 -22.40
N ILE A 80 15.78 -14.32 -22.51
CA ILE A 80 15.72 -15.56 -23.29
C ILE A 80 16.48 -16.67 -22.56
N THR A 81 15.94 -17.89 -22.59
CA THR A 81 16.60 -19.05 -21.99
C THR A 81 17.82 -19.48 -22.78
N ARG A 82 18.70 -20.32 -22.18
CA ARG A 82 19.62 -21.18 -22.93
C ARG A 82 18.84 -22.09 -23.84
N LEU A 83 19.54 -22.81 -24.71
CA LEU A 83 18.92 -23.86 -25.55
C LEU A 83 18.38 -25.00 -24.67
N LEU A 84 17.07 -25.22 -24.73
CA LEU A 84 16.33 -26.26 -24.03
C LEU A 84 15.95 -27.39 -25.02
N ASP A 85 15.82 -28.63 -24.56
CA ASP A 85 15.35 -29.74 -25.35
C ASP A 85 13.87 -29.58 -25.76
N LYS A 86 13.41 -30.21 -26.81
CA LYS A 86 11.97 -30.26 -27.17
C LYS A 86 11.13 -30.75 -26.00
N GLY A 87 10.06 -30.00 -25.64
CA GLY A 87 9.18 -30.33 -24.51
C GLY A 87 8.32 -29.20 -24.06
N CYS A 88 7.53 -29.44 -22.99
CA CYS A 88 6.71 -28.46 -22.32
C CYS A 88 7.46 -27.90 -21.11
N TYR A 89 7.29 -26.62 -20.89
CA TYR A 89 7.95 -25.84 -19.83
C TYR A 89 6.95 -24.93 -19.14
N PHE A 90 7.27 -24.56 -17.88
CA PHE A 90 6.53 -23.62 -17.05
C PHE A 90 7.44 -22.45 -16.71
N VAL A 91 6.99 -21.25 -16.98
CA VAL A 91 7.68 -20.00 -16.66
C VAL A 91 6.97 -19.34 -15.49
N LYS A 92 7.69 -19.02 -14.41
CA LYS A 92 7.17 -18.34 -13.22
C LYS A 92 8.00 -17.11 -12.93
N GLU A 93 7.34 -16.01 -12.61
CA GLU A 93 7.99 -14.83 -12.06
C GLU A 93 8.32 -15.06 -10.59
N VAL A 94 9.55 -14.72 -10.16
CA VAL A 94 10.00 -14.89 -8.76
C VAL A 94 10.48 -13.59 -8.14
N GLU A 95 10.83 -12.59 -8.95
CA GLU A 95 11.12 -11.22 -8.51
C GLU A 95 10.50 -10.26 -9.54
N SER A 96 9.67 -9.32 -9.07
CA SER A 96 9.08 -8.27 -9.90
C SER A 96 10.09 -7.15 -10.19
N GLY A 97 9.83 -6.35 -11.21
CA GLY A 97 10.54 -5.08 -11.41
C GLY A 97 10.21 -4.07 -10.31
N GLU A 98 11.06 -3.06 -10.16
CA GLU A 98 10.86 -2.02 -9.17
C GLU A 98 9.53 -1.26 -9.43
N TRP A 99 8.71 -1.09 -8.37
CA TRP A 99 7.39 -0.46 -8.41
C TRP A 99 6.31 -1.24 -9.17
N TYR A 100 6.45 -2.58 -9.27
CA TYR A 100 5.46 -3.47 -9.84
C TYR A 100 5.14 -4.61 -8.88
N LEU A 101 3.89 -5.06 -8.89
CA LEU A 101 3.44 -6.25 -8.18
C LEU A 101 3.98 -7.51 -8.84
N LEU A 102 4.26 -8.52 -8.04
CA LEU A 102 4.66 -9.84 -8.55
C LEU A 102 3.48 -10.51 -9.27
N ASN A 103 3.71 -11.03 -10.47
CA ASN A 103 2.73 -11.85 -11.17
C ASN A 103 2.89 -13.32 -10.75
N GLU A 104 2.01 -13.81 -9.90
CA GLU A 104 2.06 -15.17 -9.34
C GLU A 104 1.58 -16.27 -10.33
N ASN A 105 1.14 -15.90 -11.52
CA ASN A 105 0.68 -16.86 -12.52
C ASN A 105 1.82 -17.71 -13.06
N THR A 106 1.47 -18.90 -13.52
CA THR A 106 2.39 -19.83 -14.24
C THR A 106 2.05 -19.81 -15.70
N PHE A 107 3.05 -19.57 -16.55
CA PHE A 107 2.90 -19.48 -17.99
C PHE A 107 3.47 -20.72 -18.67
N ASN A 108 2.73 -21.29 -19.63
CA ASN A 108 3.12 -22.47 -20.37
C ASN A 108 3.89 -22.10 -21.65
N ALA A 109 4.95 -22.82 -21.94
CA ALA A 109 5.69 -22.74 -23.21
C ALA A 109 6.01 -24.13 -23.71
N GLU A 110 5.86 -24.39 -25.04
CA GLU A 110 6.14 -25.67 -25.63
C GLU A 110 7.10 -25.52 -26.82
N ILE A 111 8.29 -26.13 -26.74
CA ILE A 111 9.28 -26.18 -27.81
C ILE A 111 8.99 -27.42 -28.67
N LYS A 112 8.65 -27.22 -29.96
CA LYS A 112 8.26 -28.27 -30.90
C LYS A 112 9.31 -28.52 -31.97
N GLU A 113 9.98 -27.46 -32.41
CA GLU A 113 10.87 -27.50 -33.57
C GLU A 113 12.30 -27.11 -33.20
N HIS A 114 13.25 -27.45 -34.05
CA HIS A 114 14.65 -27.10 -33.86
C HIS A 114 14.87 -25.59 -34.12
N GLN A 115 15.62 -24.93 -33.22
CA GLN A 115 15.86 -23.48 -33.24
C GLN A 115 14.62 -22.60 -33.10
N GLU A 116 13.48 -23.18 -32.66
CA GLU A 116 12.28 -22.41 -32.36
C GLU A 116 12.53 -21.43 -31.17
N ILE A 117 11.99 -20.22 -31.28
CA ILE A 117 11.90 -19.27 -30.18
C ILE A 117 10.42 -19.10 -29.82
N VAL A 118 10.03 -19.62 -28.66
CA VAL A 118 8.67 -19.50 -28.13
C VAL A 118 8.56 -18.20 -27.33
N ASN A 119 7.70 -17.27 -27.76
CA ASN A 119 7.46 -16.03 -27.04
C ASN A 119 6.41 -16.24 -25.94
N VAL A 120 6.69 -15.72 -24.75
CA VAL A 120 5.78 -15.65 -23.59
C VAL A 120 5.63 -14.19 -23.21
N GLU A 121 4.44 -13.61 -23.39
CA GLU A 121 4.11 -12.25 -23.04
C GLU A 121 3.53 -12.22 -21.64
N ILE A 122 4.09 -11.40 -20.76
CA ILE A 122 3.70 -11.29 -19.35
C ILE A 122 3.62 -9.81 -18.96
N THR A 123 2.53 -9.41 -18.31
CA THR A 123 2.36 -8.07 -17.76
C THR A 123 2.47 -8.07 -16.24
N ASN A 124 2.83 -6.93 -15.65
CA ASN A 124 2.67 -6.65 -14.23
C ASN A 124 1.86 -5.38 -14.02
N GLU A 125 0.98 -5.44 -13.02
CA GLU A 125 0.31 -4.27 -12.49
C GLU A 125 1.31 -3.42 -11.71
N SER A 126 1.18 -2.08 -11.79
CA SER A 126 2.00 -1.14 -11.02
C SER A 126 1.61 -1.13 -9.54
N GLU A 127 2.57 -0.84 -8.65
CA GLU A 127 2.29 -0.51 -7.27
C GLU A 127 1.58 0.86 -7.23
N LYS A 128 0.44 0.92 -6.51
CA LYS A 128 -0.41 2.11 -6.36
C LYS A 128 -0.65 2.39 -4.88
N PRO A 129 0.39 2.86 -4.15
CA PRO A 129 0.18 3.26 -2.77
C PRO A 129 -0.80 4.42 -2.69
N SER A 130 -1.77 4.34 -1.78
CA SER A 130 -2.80 5.36 -1.59
C SER A 130 -3.40 5.27 -0.20
N VAL A 131 -3.80 6.40 0.37
CA VAL A 131 -4.48 6.51 1.65
C VAL A 131 -5.70 7.42 1.51
N ASP A 132 -6.65 7.30 2.43
CA ASP A 132 -7.84 8.14 2.47
C ASP A 132 -8.20 8.43 3.94
N ILE A 133 -8.51 9.70 4.24
CA ILE A 133 -9.01 10.13 5.53
C ILE A 133 -10.19 11.06 5.35
N GLU A 134 -11.33 10.71 5.97
CA GLU A 134 -12.51 11.56 6.02
C GLU A 134 -12.72 12.06 7.43
N LYS A 135 -13.16 13.35 7.57
CA LYS A 135 -13.47 13.97 8.83
C LYS A 135 -14.84 14.62 8.79
N THR A 136 -15.66 14.33 9.78
CA THR A 136 -16.98 14.96 9.94
C THR A 136 -17.17 15.51 11.34
N GLY A 137 -18.12 16.45 11.51
CA GLY A 137 -18.41 17.06 12.78
C GLY A 137 -19.65 17.94 12.72
N ILE A 138 -19.93 18.70 13.80
CA ILE A 138 -21.02 19.68 13.80
C ILE A 138 -20.57 20.99 13.17
N ILE A 139 -21.47 21.63 12.44
CA ILE A 139 -21.22 22.90 11.76
C ILE A 139 -21.44 24.13 12.64
N GLN A 140 -22.10 23.96 13.79
CA GLN A 140 -22.47 25.04 14.70
C GLN A 140 -22.27 24.63 16.16
N THR A 141 -21.80 25.57 17.00
CA THR A 141 -21.55 25.32 18.40
C THR A 141 -21.75 26.60 19.23
N THR A 142 -21.68 26.48 20.56
CA THR A 142 -21.64 27.59 21.50
C THR A 142 -20.41 27.49 22.42
N ALA A 143 -20.06 28.57 23.10
CA ALA A 143 -19.01 28.56 24.11
C ALA A 143 -19.24 27.47 25.17
N ASN A 144 -18.16 26.83 25.65
CA ASN A 144 -18.16 25.75 26.67
C ASN A 144 -18.85 24.43 26.22
N GLN A 145 -19.37 24.32 25.00
CA GLN A 145 -19.96 23.08 24.50
C GLN A 145 -18.88 22.03 24.22
N GLU A 146 -19.16 20.77 24.53
CA GLU A 146 -18.36 19.63 24.06
C GLU A 146 -18.89 19.19 22.69
N ILE A 147 -18.03 19.17 21.69
CA ILE A 147 -18.35 18.80 20.30
C ILE A 147 -17.54 17.59 19.86
N LYS A 148 -18.08 16.84 18.90
CA LYS A 148 -17.51 15.60 18.40
C LYS A 148 -17.02 15.76 16.97
N TYR A 149 -15.87 15.13 16.65
CA TYR A 149 -15.39 14.90 15.30
C TYR A 149 -15.20 13.40 15.08
N ASP A 150 -15.77 12.86 14.01
CA ASP A 150 -15.61 11.48 13.58
C ASP A 150 -14.60 11.41 12.43
N PHE A 151 -13.90 10.24 12.30
CA PHE A 151 -12.91 10.02 11.27
C PHE A 151 -13.13 8.67 10.62
N VAL A 152 -12.79 8.57 9.33
CA VAL A 152 -12.65 7.31 8.58
C VAL A 152 -11.22 7.24 8.08
N ILE A 153 -10.54 6.11 8.30
CA ILE A 153 -9.11 5.94 8.00
C ILE A 153 -8.95 4.69 7.15
N LYS A 154 -8.24 4.79 5.99
CA LYS A 154 -8.06 3.69 5.06
C LYS A 154 -6.69 3.69 4.38
N ASN A 155 -6.15 2.50 4.13
CA ASN A 155 -5.19 2.22 3.06
C ASN A 155 -6.00 1.82 1.81
N THR A 156 -6.09 2.71 0.83
CA THR A 156 -6.86 2.51 -0.41
C THR A 156 -5.98 2.01 -1.57
N GLY A 157 -4.69 1.84 -1.33
CA GLY A 157 -3.71 1.34 -2.29
C GLY A 157 -3.75 -0.19 -2.47
N ASN A 158 -2.94 -0.68 -3.40
CA ASN A 158 -2.75 -2.10 -3.68
C ASN A 158 -1.45 -2.68 -3.06
N VAL A 159 -0.82 -1.94 -2.16
CA VAL A 159 0.42 -2.32 -1.45
C VAL A 159 0.31 -2.05 0.05
N PRO A 160 1.01 -2.80 0.91
CA PRO A 160 1.19 -2.46 2.31
C PRO A 160 1.91 -1.12 2.46
N LEU A 161 1.63 -0.41 3.57
CA LEU A 161 2.28 0.86 3.90
C LEU A 161 2.99 0.74 5.25
N SER A 162 4.22 1.24 5.33
CA SER A 162 4.96 1.42 6.58
C SER A 162 4.81 2.83 7.13
N ASP A 163 5.12 3.02 8.42
CA ASP A 163 5.00 4.29 9.14
C ASP A 163 3.61 4.93 8.97
N PHE A 164 2.58 4.08 8.90
CA PHE A 164 1.20 4.52 8.71
C PHE A 164 0.72 5.27 9.95
N THR A 165 0.58 6.59 9.82
CA THR A 165 0.36 7.49 10.94
C THR A 165 -0.80 8.44 10.68
N TRP A 166 -1.74 8.50 11.64
CA TRP A 166 -2.84 9.44 11.67
C TRP A 166 -2.53 10.60 12.61
N TYR A 167 -2.68 11.83 12.12
CA TYR A 167 -2.50 13.10 12.86
C TYR A 167 -3.82 13.85 12.98
N ASN A 168 -4.01 14.55 14.08
CA ASN A 168 -5.05 15.56 14.23
C ASN A 168 -4.48 16.84 14.83
N TYR A 169 -4.73 17.97 14.19
CA TYR A 169 -4.26 19.30 14.52
C TYR A 169 -5.41 20.13 15.12
N LEU A 170 -5.30 20.48 16.38
CA LEU A 170 -6.36 21.18 17.11
C LEU A 170 -6.29 22.69 16.89
N PRO A 171 -7.41 23.36 16.58
CA PRO A 171 -7.50 24.85 16.56
C PRO A 171 -7.56 25.40 18.01
N THR A 172 -6.40 25.44 18.66
CA THR A 172 -6.30 25.63 20.12
C THR A 172 -6.71 27.03 20.63
N ASP A 173 -6.82 28.02 19.77
CA ASP A 173 -7.43 29.30 20.15
C ASP A 173 -8.92 29.15 20.51
N TYR A 174 -9.56 28.10 19.94
CA TYR A 174 -11.00 27.86 20.04
C TYR A 174 -11.40 26.64 20.85
N VAL A 175 -10.55 25.58 20.90
CA VAL A 175 -10.92 24.31 21.54
C VAL A 175 -9.78 23.66 22.32
N ARG A 176 -10.17 22.75 23.24
CA ARG A 176 -9.28 21.81 23.94
C ARG A 176 -9.79 20.41 23.78
N ILE A 177 -8.90 19.46 23.42
CA ILE A 177 -9.27 18.04 23.38
C ILE A 177 -9.58 17.55 24.78
N THR A 178 -10.64 16.74 24.91
CA THR A 178 -11.01 16.10 26.16
C THR A 178 -10.85 14.59 26.09
N LYS A 179 -11.25 13.98 24.97
CA LYS A 179 -11.30 12.52 24.83
C LYS A 179 -10.95 12.08 23.41
N LEU A 180 -10.35 10.90 23.30
CA LEU A 180 -10.20 10.14 22.06
C LEU A 180 -10.76 8.73 22.26
N ILE A 181 -11.63 8.31 21.37
CA ILE A 181 -12.11 6.96 21.22
C ILE A 181 -11.47 6.41 19.94
N THR A 182 -10.68 5.33 20.08
CA THR A 182 -9.76 4.90 19.01
C THR A 182 -10.44 4.18 17.86
N GLY A 183 -11.71 3.79 18.01
CA GLY A 183 -12.36 2.90 17.06
C GLY A 183 -11.79 1.48 17.07
N THR A 184 -12.14 0.71 16.06
CA THR A 184 -11.55 -0.60 15.75
C THR A 184 -11.28 -0.69 14.26
N TYR A 185 -10.35 -1.57 13.88
CA TYR A 185 -9.90 -1.73 12.50
C TYR A 185 -9.99 -3.21 12.08
N ASN A 186 -10.00 -3.46 10.78
CA ASN A 186 -10.18 -4.79 10.20
C ASN A 186 -8.92 -5.67 10.21
N GLN A 187 -7.78 -5.14 10.66
CA GLN A 187 -6.51 -5.88 10.83
C GLN A 187 -6.09 -5.86 12.29
N ASP A 188 -5.51 -6.97 12.77
CA ASP A 188 -5.05 -7.15 14.16
C ASP A 188 -3.60 -6.68 14.30
N LEU A 189 -3.42 -5.42 14.74
CA LEU A 189 -2.14 -4.75 14.89
C LEU A 189 -2.02 -4.12 16.27
N ASN A 190 -0.78 -3.88 16.71
CA ASN A 190 -0.51 -3.02 17.85
C ASN A 190 -0.05 -1.65 17.38
N TYR A 191 -0.52 -0.60 18.05
CA TYR A 191 -0.21 0.79 17.71
C TYR A 191 0.00 1.65 18.96
N SER A 192 0.57 2.83 18.77
CA SER A 192 0.88 3.77 19.84
C SER A 192 0.26 5.14 19.56
N ILE A 193 -0.10 5.85 20.62
CA ILE A 193 -0.63 7.21 20.55
C ILE A 193 0.34 8.15 21.23
N TYR A 194 0.60 9.26 20.58
CA TYR A 194 1.44 10.36 21.04
C TYR A 194 0.64 11.65 21.06
N TYR A 195 1.03 12.57 21.92
CA TYR A 195 0.49 13.92 21.96
C TYR A 195 1.61 14.96 21.96
N LYS A 196 1.33 16.14 21.43
CA LYS A 196 2.20 17.30 21.41
C LYS A 196 1.49 18.46 22.11
N THR A 197 2.25 19.31 22.76
CA THR A 197 1.72 20.50 23.45
C THR A 197 2.31 21.77 22.87
N ASN A 198 1.79 22.92 23.28
CA ASN A 198 2.36 24.22 22.94
C ASN A 198 3.79 24.45 23.52
N LYS A 199 4.24 23.61 24.46
CA LYS A 199 5.55 23.72 25.12
C LYS A 199 6.49 22.56 24.78
N ASN A 200 5.99 21.39 24.40
CA ASN A 200 6.75 20.17 24.23
C ASN A 200 6.40 19.48 22.93
N ASP A 201 7.41 18.86 22.31
CA ASP A 201 7.23 17.98 21.17
C ASP A 201 6.54 16.66 21.56
N TYR A 202 6.32 15.75 20.61
CA TYR A 202 5.58 14.52 20.82
C TYR A 202 6.09 13.68 22.00
N LYS A 203 5.17 13.36 22.91
CA LYS A 203 5.36 12.45 24.03
C LYS A 203 4.44 11.24 23.85
N LEU A 204 4.91 10.06 24.25
CA LEU A 204 4.10 8.84 24.28
C LEU A 204 2.94 9.02 25.27
N LEU A 205 1.70 8.79 24.81
CA LEU A 205 0.50 8.83 25.64
C LEU A 205 0.05 7.43 26.05
N LYS A 206 -0.03 6.53 25.07
CA LYS A 206 -0.38 5.12 25.23
C LYS A 206 0.42 4.28 24.26
N ASP A 207 0.86 3.13 24.72
CA ASP A 207 1.64 2.18 23.97
C ASP A 207 0.94 0.83 23.87
N ASN A 208 1.27 0.06 22.84
CA ASN A 208 0.82 -1.30 22.66
C ASN A 208 -0.71 -1.48 22.71
N LEU A 209 -1.45 -0.52 22.15
CA LEU A 209 -2.89 -0.63 21.96
C LEU A 209 -3.19 -1.57 20.81
N ASN A 210 -4.22 -2.40 20.94
CA ASN A 210 -4.65 -3.31 19.88
C ASN A 210 -5.77 -2.69 19.04
N THR A 211 -5.68 -2.80 17.72
CA THR A 211 -6.66 -2.25 16.75
C THR A 211 -8.04 -2.92 16.82
N GLY A 212 -8.14 -4.14 17.34
CA GLY A 212 -9.41 -4.83 17.60
C GLY A 212 -10.14 -4.33 18.85
N VAL A 213 -9.53 -3.45 19.64
CA VAL A 213 -10.08 -2.91 20.89
C VAL A 213 -10.40 -1.43 20.74
N ASN A 214 -11.66 -1.06 20.99
CA ASN A 214 -12.09 0.33 21.02
C ASN A 214 -11.69 0.98 22.36
N ASN A 215 -10.54 1.65 22.41
CA ASN A 215 -9.98 2.24 23.62
C ASN A 215 -10.57 3.63 23.88
N TYR A 216 -10.73 3.95 25.16
CA TYR A 216 -11.08 5.27 25.66
C TYR A 216 -9.85 5.95 26.26
N ILE A 217 -9.50 7.13 25.77
CA ILE A 217 -8.36 7.92 26.22
C ILE A 217 -8.85 9.28 26.68
N ASP A 218 -8.61 9.59 27.95
CA ASP A 218 -8.98 10.85 28.59
C ASP A 218 -7.77 11.78 28.67
N PHE A 219 -7.82 12.90 27.95
CA PHE A 219 -6.77 13.92 27.95
C PHE A 219 -6.84 14.85 29.18
N SER A 220 -7.96 14.87 29.92
CA SER A 220 -8.10 15.70 31.14
C SER A 220 -7.23 15.21 32.30
N ASN A 221 -6.75 13.94 32.20
CA ASN A 221 -5.89 13.34 33.22
C ASN A 221 -4.39 13.57 32.97
N LEU A 222 -4.02 14.33 31.92
CA LEU A 222 -2.63 14.70 31.69
C LEU A 222 -2.13 15.70 32.75
N GLU A 223 -0.97 15.37 33.34
CA GLU A 223 -0.26 16.29 34.24
C GLU A 223 0.49 17.33 33.40
N LEU A 224 -0.22 18.37 32.95
CA LEU A 224 0.31 19.50 32.20
C LEU A 224 0.69 20.64 33.12
N GLU A 225 1.71 21.41 32.73
CA GLU A 225 2.08 22.63 33.43
C GLU A 225 0.97 23.73 33.30
N ALA A 226 1.08 24.78 34.11
CA ALA A 226 0.25 25.95 33.89
C ALA A 226 0.45 26.50 32.47
N ASP A 227 -0.62 26.83 31.76
CA ASP A 227 -0.65 27.34 30.39
C ASP A 227 -0.11 26.32 29.33
N GLU A 228 0.08 25.07 29.71
CA GLU A 228 0.36 23.98 28.76
C GLU A 228 -0.96 23.32 28.32
N TYR A 229 -1.09 23.08 27.03
CA TYR A 229 -2.24 22.41 26.44
C TYR A 229 -1.86 21.61 25.22
N VAL A 230 -2.62 20.55 24.92
CA VAL A 230 -2.42 19.70 23.77
C VAL A 230 -2.77 20.45 22.48
N THR A 231 -1.85 20.46 21.53
CA THR A 231 -2.01 21.06 20.20
C THR A 231 -2.26 20.03 19.11
N GLU A 232 -1.71 18.85 19.27
CA GLU A 232 -1.77 17.77 18.29
C GLU A 232 -1.77 16.41 18.99
N PHE A 233 -2.32 15.41 18.36
CA PHE A 233 -2.03 14.01 18.66
C PHE A 233 -1.76 13.23 17.37
N LYS A 234 -1.08 12.10 17.49
CA LYS A 234 -0.92 11.14 16.42
C LYS A 234 -1.12 9.71 16.92
N ALA A 235 -1.67 8.86 16.05
CA ALA A 235 -1.72 7.42 16.22
C ALA A 235 -0.80 6.78 15.16
N ASP A 236 0.19 6.04 15.63
CA ASP A 236 1.20 5.38 14.81
C ASP A 236 0.88 3.89 14.76
N PHE A 237 0.43 3.40 13.61
CA PHE A 237 0.03 2.02 13.38
C PHE A 237 1.19 1.13 12.86
N GLY A 238 2.34 1.74 12.52
CA GLY A 238 3.47 1.03 11.96
C GLY A 238 3.19 0.53 10.54
N VAL A 239 3.19 -0.80 10.34
CA VAL A 239 2.90 -1.41 9.04
C VAL A 239 1.44 -1.83 8.97
N VAL A 240 0.74 -1.40 7.93
CA VAL A 240 -0.63 -1.81 7.62
C VAL A 240 -0.68 -2.50 6.25
N ASP A 241 -1.47 -3.57 6.14
CA ASP A 241 -1.66 -4.28 4.87
C ASP A 241 -2.67 -3.57 3.96
N VAL A 242 -2.77 -4.07 2.74
CA VAL A 242 -3.78 -3.65 1.75
C VAL A 242 -5.18 -3.76 2.33
N GLY A 243 -5.99 -2.71 2.13
CA GLY A 243 -7.38 -2.67 2.60
C GLY A 243 -7.52 -2.46 4.11
N PHE A 244 -6.47 -2.02 4.82
CA PHE A 244 -6.61 -1.56 6.21
C PHE A 244 -7.64 -0.44 6.28
N GLU A 245 -8.66 -0.60 7.15
CA GLU A 245 -9.71 0.41 7.33
C GLU A 245 -10.33 0.36 8.73
N SER A 246 -10.91 1.50 9.15
CA SER A 246 -11.69 1.58 10.38
C SER A 246 -13.04 0.84 10.22
N VAL A 247 -13.33 -0.09 11.14
CA VAL A 247 -14.61 -0.83 11.25
C VAL A 247 -15.57 -0.07 12.16
N ILE A 248 -15.09 0.33 13.34
CA ILE A 248 -15.73 1.33 14.19
C ILE A 248 -14.91 2.59 14.05
N ASN A 249 -15.52 3.64 13.55
CA ASN A 249 -14.83 4.90 13.31
C ASN A 249 -14.26 5.50 14.59
N PRO A 250 -12.99 5.92 14.61
CA PRO A 250 -12.43 6.69 15.70
C PRO A 250 -13.09 8.08 15.77
N TYR A 251 -13.15 8.65 16.96
CA TYR A 251 -13.66 10.00 17.15
C TYR A 251 -13.03 10.69 18.36
N ILE A 252 -13.05 12.02 18.32
CA ILE A 252 -12.61 12.85 19.45
C ILE A 252 -13.75 13.70 19.97
N PHE A 253 -13.65 14.05 21.26
CA PHE A 253 -14.38 15.15 21.83
C PHE A 253 -13.42 16.31 22.11
N VAL A 254 -13.88 17.51 21.80
CA VAL A 254 -13.20 18.74 22.14
C VAL A 254 -14.17 19.68 22.85
N ARG A 255 -13.68 20.43 23.83
CA ARG A 255 -14.45 21.46 24.51
C ARG A 255 -14.15 22.81 23.89
N VAL A 256 -15.18 23.53 23.49
CA VAL A 256 -15.09 24.90 22.98
C VAL A 256 -14.70 25.83 24.13
N ASN A 257 -13.70 26.69 23.89
CA ASN A 257 -13.20 27.63 24.88
C ASN A 257 -14.31 28.62 25.31
N SER A 258 -14.23 29.12 26.55
CA SER A 258 -15.16 30.14 27.06
C SER A 258 -14.94 31.54 26.46
N SER A 259 -13.76 31.75 25.86
CA SER A 259 -13.32 33.01 25.25
C SER A 259 -13.77 33.22 23.81
N VAL A 260 -14.45 32.23 23.18
CA VAL A 260 -14.94 32.40 21.84
C VAL A 260 -16.07 33.42 21.76
N GLU A 261 -16.11 34.13 20.64
CA GLU A 261 -17.14 35.13 20.37
C GLU A 261 -18.17 34.64 19.36
N ASN A 262 -19.32 35.32 19.31
CA ASN A 262 -20.31 35.06 18.28
C ASN A 262 -19.72 35.29 16.88
N ASP A 263 -20.05 34.41 15.93
CA ASP A 263 -19.53 34.39 14.54
C ASP A 263 -18.06 33.93 14.38
N ASP A 264 -17.36 33.58 15.44
CA ASP A 264 -16.07 32.92 15.32
C ASP A 264 -16.19 31.65 14.47
N VAL A 265 -15.16 31.42 13.63
CA VAL A 265 -15.07 30.23 12.75
C VAL A 265 -13.74 29.57 12.97
N PHE A 266 -13.77 28.30 13.23
CA PHE A 266 -12.54 27.51 13.39
C PHE A 266 -12.58 26.20 12.63
N THR A 267 -11.39 25.73 12.20
CA THR A 267 -11.22 24.54 11.40
C THR A 267 -10.30 23.56 12.10
N ASN A 268 -10.80 22.35 12.35
CA ASN A 268 -10.00 21.24 12.86
C ASN A 268 -9.51 20.42 11.67
N LYS A 269 -8.17 20.25 11.53
CA LYS A 269 -7.53 19.54 10.44
C LYS A 269 -7.06 18.16 10.87
N THR A 270 -7.00 17.24 9.92
CA THR A 270 -6.46 15.88 10.11
C THR A 270 -5.63 15.49 8.91
N ARG A 271 -4.70 14.57 9.11
CA ARG A 271 -3.85 14.03 8.04
C ARG A 271 -3.57 12.55 8.32
N ILE A 272 -3.47 11.78 7.26
CA ILE A 272 -2.95 10.40 7.25
C ILE A 272 -1.75 10.36 6.33
N GLU A 273 -0.73 9.59 6.70
CA GLU A 273 0.42 9.35 5.83
C GLU A 273 0.97 7.95 6.02
N GLY A 274 1.69 7.45 5.01
CA GLY A 274 2.39 6.18 5.03
C GLY A 274 3.40 6.09 3.89
N TYR A 275 4.24 5.06 3.92
CA TYR A 275 5.29 4.86 2.94
C TYR A 275 5.18 3.48 2.28
N ASN A 276 5.29 3.47 0.96
CA ASN A 276 5.67 2.27 0.21
C ASN A 276 7.15 2.41 -0.18
N LYS A 277 8.03 1.64 0.45
CA LYS A 277 9.49 1.80 0.29
C LYS A 277 9.91 3.25 0.65
N THR A 278 10.35 4.02 -0.35
CA THR A 278 10.75 5.44 -0.22
C THR A 278 9.67 6.43 -0.69
N TYR A 279 8.56 5.92 -1.23
CA TYR A 279 7.48 6.76 -1.75
C TYR A 279 6.44 7.04 -0.67
N MET A 280 6.32 8.31 -0.26
CA MET A 280 5.34 8.76 0.72
C MET A 280 4.00 9.06 0.04
N VAL A 281 2.92 8.57 0.64
CA VAL A 281 1.55 8.98 0.32
C VAL A 281 0.91 9.61 1.54
N TRP A 282 0.02 10.56 1.31
CA TRP A 282 -0.71 11.23 2.36
C TRP A 282 -2.04 11.77 1.83
N ASP A 283 -2.97 11.98 2.76
CA ASP A 283 -4.24 12.64 2.53
C ASP A 283 -4.59 13.52 3.73
N GLU A 284 -5.36 14.58 3.51
CA GLU A 284 -5.78 15.54 4.53
C GLU A 284 -7.26 15.85 4.37
N ASP A 285 -7.94 15.99 5.52
CA ASP A 285 -9.31 16.50 5.56
C ASP A 285 -9.47 17.48 6.73
N ALA A 286 -10.52 18.30 6.67
CA ALA A 286 -10.77 19.34 7.64
C ALA A 286 -12.26 19.59 7.81
N HIS A 287 -12.66 19.90 9.06
CA HIS A 287 -14.03 20.26 9.36
C HIS A 287 -14.09 21.66 10.01
N THR A 288 -14.99 22.50 9.48
CA THR A 288 -15.18 23.88 9.93
C THR A 288 -16.45 24.01 10.77
N THR A 289 -16.33 24.65 11.94
CA THR A 289 -17.41 24.89 12.89
C THR A 289 -17.54 26.38 13.16
N LYS A 290 -18.77 26.89 13.19
CA LYS A 290 -19.07 28.28 13.52
C LYS A 290 -19.68 28.41 14.92
N VAL A 291 -19.29 29.42 15.66
CA VAL A 291 -19.80 29.73 16.99
C VAL A 291 -21.03 30.61 16.90
N TYR A 292 -22.05 30.30 17.69
CA TYR A 292 -23.23 31.12 17.86
C TYR A 292 -23.46 31.42 19.34
N GLU A 293 -23.88 32.65 19.66
CA GLU A 293 -24.44 32.95 20.98
C GLU A 293 -25.80 32.29 21.13
N LYS A 294 -26.03 31.71 22.31
CA LYS A 294 -27.35 31.17 22.64
C LYS A 294 -28.21 32.39 23.05
N GLU A 295 -29.15 32.84 22.22
CA GLU A 295 -30.14 33.82 22.61
C GLU A 295 -30.97 33.28 23.77
N ILE A 296 -30.83 33.90 24.96
CA ILE A 296 -31.69 33.66 26.11
C ILE A 296 -32.90 34.57 25.95
N GLU A 297 -34.00 34.08 25.42
CA GLU A 297 -35.29 34.75 25.51
C GLU A 297 -35.70 34.89 27.00
N VAL A 298 -35.45 36.00 27.60
CA VAL A 298 -35.99 36.31 28.92
C VAL A 298 -37.46 36.69 28.76
N LYS A 299 -38.35 35.70 28.88
CA LYS A 299 -39.80 36.00 28.98
C LYS A 299 -40.04 36.81 30.23
N LYS A 300 -40.33 38.09 30.07
CA LYS A 300 -40.82 38.93 31.17
C LYS A 300 -42.08 38.27 31.74
N LEU A 301 -42.02 37.87 33.00
CA LEU A 301 -43.22 37.44 33.73
C LEU A 301 -44.30 38.52 33.63
N PRO A 302 -45.58 38.14 33.41
CA PRO A 302 -46.69 39.12 33.45
C PRO A 302 -46.66 39.82 34.79
N ARG A 303 -46.72 41.16 34.79
CA ARG A 303 -46.94 41.91 36.01
C ARG A 303 -48.28 41.46 36.57
N THR A 304 -48.26 40.74 37.67
CA THR A 304 -49.50 40.56 38.51
C THR A 304 -49.86 41.93 39.04
N GLY A 305 -50.84 42.56 38.38
CA GLY A 305 -51.43 43.76 38.89
C GLY A 305 -52.26 43.44 40.22
N MET A 306 -52.03 44.22 41.22
CA MET A 306 -52.99 44.36 42.31
C MET A 306 -54.24 45.02 41.81
#